data_bc0dec9993d3aff1be04740356b1345e
#
_entry.id   bc0dec9993d3aff1be04740356b1345e
#
_cell.length_a   1.000
_cell.length_b   1.000
_cell.length_c   1.000
_cell.angle_alpha   90.00
_cell.angle_beta   90.00
_cell.angle_gamma   90.00
#
_symmetry.space_group_name_H-M   'P 1'
#
loop_
_entity.id
_entity.type
_entity.pdbx_description
1 polymer ?
#
loop_
_entity_poly.entity_id
_entity_poly.type
_entity_poly.pdbx_seq_one_letter_code
_entity_poly.pdbx_strand_id
1 'polypeptide(L)'
;MCIRDRNRRGYSPFVLCKNCLKTFDCPFCSINLVYHKIRNKVLCHYCGYSTEMERDCSSKDSKCDFSFSGPGVEKILEEIKKIFPDKNTLIFSSDTMNKKDSSSKIQEIIDNKINILIGTQLISKGFHFPNLNCIIVLDIDYSSRGYDLRSAEKTVQLYHQLSGRAGREGKPSTVYFQTMNLNSDYISQIVNPDPYIFLDKELILREKNLLPPFERFISIIVSAQNSKKSDQVSFELSEFLKRNLKVKILGPVNAPIYKVRGNYRNRILLRSAKNISAQKNLKMALKRFNIPKGIKLSVDVDPINFN
;
A
#
# COMPACT_ATOMS: atom_id res chain seq x y z
N MET A 1 -5.58 -22.05 -0.98
CA MET A 1 -4.89 -21.02 -0.19
C MET A 1 -5.18 -19.66 -0.77
N CYS A 2 -5.56 -18.71 0.05
CA CYS A 2 -6.00 -17.40 -0.41
C CYS A 2 -4.97 -16.34 0.00
N ILE A 3 -4.41 -15.60 -0.95
CA ILE A 3 -3.43 -14.55 -0.69
C ILE A 3 -3.98 -13.22 -1.17
N ARG A 4 -3.87 -12.17 -0.34
CA ARG A 4 -4.32 -10.86 -0.71
C ARG A 4 -3.34 -9.76 -0.39
N ASP A 5 -3.28 -8.81 -1.32
CA ASP A 5 -2.35 -7.71 -1.32
C ASP A 5 -2.90 -6.43 -0.65
N ARG A 6 -1.96 -5.66 -0.12
CA ARG A 6 -1.97 -4.26 0.38
C ARG A 6 -3.14 -3.81 1.26
N ASN A 7 -2.81 -3.49 2.51
CA ASN A 7 -3.58 -2.70 3.49
C ASN A 7 -4.95 -3.22 3.90
N ARG A 8 -5.24 -4.52 3.72
CA ARG A 8 -6.49 -5.11 4.21
C ARG A 8 -6.25 -6.00 5.42
N ARG A 9 -5.49 -5.43 6.37
CA ARG A 9 -5.36 -5.99 7.70
C ARG A 9 -6.69 -5.83 8.43
N GLY A 10 -6.89 -6.63 9.47
CA GLY A 10 -8.11 -6.59 10.27
C GLY A 10 -9.34 -7.17 9.56
N TYR A 11 -10.50 -6.74 10.01
CA TYR A 11 -11.81 -7.18 9.51
C TYR A 11 -12.27 -6.34 8.32
N SER A 12 -12.19 -5.01 8.44
CA SER A 12 -12.59 -4.08 7.38
C SER A 12 -11.70 -2.84 7.35
N PRO A 13 -11.17 -2.46 6.18
CA PRO A 13 -10.39 -1.24 6.02
C PRO A 13 -11.23 0.04 6.01
N PHE A 14 -12.54 -0.07 5.86
CA PHE A 14 -13.45 1.07 5.85
C PHE A 14 -14.74 0.72 6.58
N VAL A 15 -15.09 1.55 7.54
CA VAL A 15 -16.32 1.43 8.35
C VAL A 15 -17.13 2.70 8.20
N LEU A 16 -18.40 2.55 7.86
CA LEU A 16 -19.35 3.65 7.68
C LEU A 16 -20.64 3.33 8.44
N CYS A 17 -21.13 4.25 9.23
CA CYS A 17 -22.48 4.17 9.74
C CYS A 17 -23.49 4.49 8.63
N LYS A 18 -24.44 3.62 8.37
CA LYS A 18 -25.47 3.83 7.35
C LYS A 18 -26.46 4.95 7.71
N ASN A 19 -26.64 5.21 9.01
CA ASN A 19 -27.60 6.20 9.49
C ASN A 19 -27.04 7.62 9.51
N CYS A 20 -25.85 7.82 10.12
CA CYS A 20 -25.26 9.14 10.30
C CYS A 20 -24.04 9.40 9.40
N LEU A 21 -23.68 8.46 8.54
CA LEU A 21 -22.53 8.51 7.64
C LEU A 21 -21.17 8.72 8.34
N LYS A 22 -21.11 8.51 9.66
CA LYS A 22 -19.87 8.62 10.44
C LYS A 22 -18.86 7.60 9.93
N THR A 23 -17.65 8.07 9.65
CA THR A 23 -16.46 7.27 9.38
C THR A 23 -15.51 7.32 10.57
N PHE A 24 -14.57 6.40 10.63
CA PHE A 24 -13.54 6.38 11.66
C PHE A 24 -12.22 6.83 11.07
N ASP A 25 -11.90 8.10 11.23
CA ASP A 25 -10.67 8.70 10.73
C ASP A 25 -9.62 8.81 11.83
N CYS A 26 -8.34 8.67 11.46
CA CYS A 26 -7.26 8.84 12.42
C CYS A 26 -7.08 10.33 12.75
N PRO A 27 -7.08 10.73 14.04
CA PRO A 27 -6.90 12.13 14.42
C PRO A 27 -5.51 12.67 14.08
N PHE A 28 -4.52 11.79 13.92
CA PHE A 28 -3.13 12.16 13.64
C PHE A 28 -2.69 11.92 12.19
N CYS A 29 -3.47 11.16 11.41
CA CYS A 29 -3.17 10.84 10.02
C CYS A 29 -4.40 11.05 9.15
N SER A 30 -4.23 11.47 7.89
CA SER A 30 -5.34 11.63 6.96
C SER A 30 -5.72 10.30 6.29
N ILE A 31 -6.06 9.32 7.10
CA ILE A 31 -6.48 7.98 6.66
C ILE A 31 -7.59 7.44 7.56
N ASN A 32 -8.39 6.55 7.02
CA ASN A 32 -9.37 5.81 7.80
C ASN A 32 -8.71 4.79 8.73
N LEU A 33 -9.33 4.57 9.88
CA LEU A 33 -8.95 3.51 10.81
C LEU A 33 -9.48 2.17 10.30
N VAL A 34 -8.68 1.13 10.48
CA VAL A 34 -9.04 -0.25 10.11
C VAL A 34 -9.70 -0.93 11.30
N TYR A 35 -10.86 -1.51 11.09
CA TYR A 35 -11.53 -2.27 12.14
C TYR A 35 -10.95 -3.67 12.29
N HIS A 36 -10.63 -4.04 13.52
CA HIS A 36 -10.18 -5.37 13.94
C HIS A 36 -11.26 -6.01 14.82
N LYS A 37 -12.00 -6.96 14.25
CA LYS A 37 -13.14 -7.60 14.93
C LYS A 37 -12.70 -8.42 16.14
N ILE A 38 -11.60 -9.18 16.02
CA ILE A 38 -11.03 -9.99 17.08
C ILE A 38 -10.66 -9.13 18.30
N ARG A 39 -10.15 -7.92 18.06
CA ARG A 39 -9.75 -6.97 19.12
C ARG A 39 -10.87 -5.98 19.49
N ASN A 40 -11.97 -5.95 18.74
CA ASN A 40 -13.07 -4.99 18.83
C ASN A 40 -12.59 -3.52 18.87
N LYS A 41 -11.60 -3.18 18.06
CA LYS A 41 -10.96 -1.85 18.00
C LYS A 41 -10.75 -1.40 16.55
N VAL A 42 -10.71 -0.08 16.38
CA VAL A 42 -10.26 0.56 15.14
C VAL A 42 -8.83 1.05 15.32
N LEU A 43 -7.96 0.79 14.35
CA LEU A 43 -6.51 1.00 14.44
C LEU A 43 -5.97 1.75 13.22
N CYS A 44 -5.09 2.70 13.46
CA CYS A 44 -4.27 3.34 12.44
C CYS A 44 -2.95 2.57 12.24
N HIS A 45 -2.75 1.96 11.08
CA HIS A 45 -1.51 1.23 10.77
C HIS A 45 -0.30 2.13 10.47
N TYR A 46 -0.46 3.47 10.46
CA TYR A 46 0.65 4.42 10.25
C TYR A 46 1.24 4.96 11.55
N CYS A 47 0.39 5.38 12.49
CA CYS A 47 0.85 5.95 13.76
C CYS A 47 0.64 5.04 14.97
N GLY A 48 -0.15 3.95 14.83
CA GLY A 48 -0.49 3.05 15.92
C GLY A 48 -1.66 3.51 16.79
N TYR A 49 -2.27 4.66 16.49
CA TYR A 49 -3.45 5.12 17.23
C TYR A 49 -4.56 4.07 17.16
N SER A 50 -5.16 3.76 18.30
CA SER A 50 -6.29 2.84 18.37
C SER A 50 -7.34 3.35 19.35
N THR A 51 -8.60 3.11 19.03
CA THR A 51 -9.75 3.39 19.89
C THR A 51 -10.79 2.30 19.74
N GLU A 52 -11.69 2.24 20.69
CA GLU A 52 -12.88 1.39 20.59
C GLU A 52 -13.82 1.96 19.54
N MET A 53 -14.65 1.11 18.98
CA MET A 53 -15.67 1.52 18.04
C MET A 53 -16.86 2.10 18.80
N GLU A 54 -16.98 3.44 18.81
CA GLU A 54 -18.14 4.12 19.38
C GLU A 54 -19.39 3.70 18.63
N ARG A 55 -20.42 3.31 19.37
CA ARG A 55 -21.71 2.82 18.84
C ARG A 55 -22.83 3.85 18.88
N ASP A 56 -22.60 4.98 19.53
CA ASP A 56 -23.58 6.05 19.63
C ASP A 56 -23.72 6.79 18.30
N CYS A 57 -24.93 6.86 17.80
CA CYS A 57 -25.23 7.48 16.53
C CYS A 57 -25.57 8.97 16.74
N SER A 58 -24.87 9.85 16.03
CA SER A 58 -25.13 11.30 16.07
C SER A 58 -26.47 11.71 15.44
N SER A 59 -27.13 10.83 14.70
CA SER A 59 -28.46 11.04 14.14
C SER A 59 -29.55 10.38 15.01
N LYS A 60 -29.89 10.99 16.18
CA LYS A 60 -30.97 10.61 17.11
C LYS A 60 -30.83 9.23 17.77
N ASP A 61 -31.05 9.15 19.06
CA ASP A 61 -31.36 8.03 20.00
C ASP A 61 -31.22 6.56 19.53
N SER A 62 -30.57 6.31 18.43
CA SER A 62 -30.37 4.98 17.84
C SER A 62 -28.88 4.60 17.85
N LYS A 63 -28.60 3.31 17.99
CA LYS A 63 -27.25 2.77 17.80
C LYS A 63 -26.82 2.86 16.35
N CYS A 64 -25.52 3.05 16.10
CA CYS A 64 -24.97 3.02 14.76
C CYS A 64 -25.16 1.66 14.08
N ASP A 65 -25.69 1.65 12.85
CA ASP A 65 -25.68 0.50 11.94
C ASP A 65 -24.46 0.60 11.03
N PHE A 66 -23.45 -0.22 11.30
CA PHE A 66 -22.19 -0.14 10.59
C PHE A 66 -22.16 -1.04 9.33
N SER A 67 -21.80 -0.43 8.21
CA SER A 67 -21.39 -1.13 7.00
C SER A 67 -19.87 -1.32 7.02
N PHE A 68 -19.44 -2.56 6.83
CA PHE A 68 -18.04 -2.97 6.78
C PHE A 68 -17.63 -3.23 5.35
N SER A 69 -16.94 -2.27 4.73
CA SER A 69 -16.56 -2.34 3.32
C SER A 69 -15.14 -2.86 3.14
N GLY A 70 -14.98 -3.71 2.14
CA GLY A 70 -13.74 -4.39 1.79
C GLY A 70 -13.45 -5.61 2.67
N PRO A 71 -13.04 -6.71 2.07
CA PRO A 71 -12.72 -7.93 2.81
C PRO A 71 -11.33 -7.82 3.42
N GLY A 72 -11.24 -7.64 4.73
CA GLY A 72 -10.01 -7.88 5.50
C GLY A 72 -9.79 -9.37 5.73
N VAL A 73 -8.60 -9.75 6.19
CA VAL A 73 -8.24 -11.16 6.42
C VAL A 73 -9.14 -11.86 7.45
N GLU A 74 -9.63 -11.11 8.44
CA GLU A 74 -10.54 -11.65 9.45
C GLU A 74 -11.93 -11.96 8.87
N LYS A 75 -12.44 -11.10 7.97
CA LYS A 75 -13.71 -11.33 7.28
C LYS A 75 -13.61 -12.51 6.30
N ILE A 76 -12.49 -12.62 5.59
CA ILE A 76 -12.23 -13.76 4.72
C ILE A 76 -12.19 -15.06 5.53
N LEU A 77 -11.59 -15.05 6.73
CA LEU A 77 -11.58 -16.22 7.61
C LEU A 77 -13.01 -16.66 8.00
N GLU A 78 -13.89 -15.71 8.33
CA GLU A 78 -15.28 -16.03 8.67
C GLU A 78 -16.02 -16.66 7.48
N GLU A 79 -15.85 -16.11 6.27
CA GLU A 79 -16.49 -16.66 5.07
C GLU A 79 -15.95 -18.07 4.74
N ILE A 80 -14.64 -18.27 4.84
CA ILE A 80 -14.01 -19.57 4.59
C ILE A 80 -14.48 -20.61 5.61
N LYS A 81 -14.62 -20.25 6.90
CA LYS A 81 -15.12 -21.18 7.91
C LYS A 81 -16.58 -21.58 7.69
N LYS A 82 -17.40 -20.71 7.09
CA LYS A 82 -18.77 -21.07 6.70
C LYS A 82 -18.78 -22.07 5.54
N ILE A 83 -17.89 -21.90 4.56
CA ILE A 83 -17.81 -22.74 3.35
C ILE A 83 -17.11 -24.08 3.65
N PHE A 84 -16.08 -24.05 4.50
CA PHE A 84 -15.23 -25.19 4.83
C PHE A 84 -15.09 -25.33 6.37
N PRO A 85 -16.16 -25.72 7.09
CA PRO A 85 -16.16 -25.76 8.55
C PRO A 85 -15.13 -26.75 9.13
N ASP A 86 -14.87 -27.84 8.43
CA ASP A 86 -13.98 -28.93 8.89
C ASP A 86 -12.49 -28.69 8.52
N LYS A 87 -12.16 -27.58 7.87
CA LYS A 87 -10.79 -27.32 7.45
C LYS A 87 -10.05 -26.40 8.40
N ASN A 88 -8.83 -26.81 8.75
CA ASN A 88 -7.94 -25.99 9.56
C ASN A 88 -7.50 -24.76 8.78
N THR A 89 -7.84 -23.59 9.29
CA THR A 89 -7.56 -22.30 8.66
C THR A 89 -6.65 -21.45 9.53
N LEU A 90 -5.68 -20.76 8.94
CA LEU A 90 -4.75 -19.88 9.64
C LEU A 90 -4.66 -18.52 8.96
N ILE A 91 -4.74 -17.43 9.75
CA ILE A 91 -4.36 -16.08 9.27
C ILE A 91 -2.86 -15.89 9.45
N PHE A 92 -2.19 -15.58 8.35
CA PHE A 92 -0.76 -15.27 8.31
C PHE A 92 -0.56 -13.80 7.93
N SER A 93 -0.49 -12.92 8.92
CA SER A 93 -0.29 -11.49 8.74
C SER A 93 0.68 -10.94 9.79
N SER A 94 1.25 -9.78 9.54
CA SER A 94 2.16 -9.12 10.52
C SER A 94 1.48 -8.79 11.84
N ASP A 95 0.15 -8.72 11.87
CA ASP A 95 -0.62 -8.39 13.08
C ASP A 95 -0.95 -9.63 13.92
N THR A 96 -0.93 -10.82 13.30
CA THR A 96 -1.25 -12.11 13.95
C THR A 96 -0.01 -12.95 14.24
N MET A 97 1.14 -12.57 13.65
CA MET A 97 2.41 -13.30 13.78
C MET A 97 3.34 -12.59 14.77
N ASN A 98 3.31 -13.00 16.03
CA ASN A 98 4.33 -12.61 17.00
C ASN A 98 5.65 -13.34 16.70
N LYS A 99 6.79 -12.70 16.95
CA LYS A 99 8.13 -13.32 16.70
C LYS A 99 8.32 -14.66 17.41
N LYS A 100 7.69 -14.84 18.57
CA LYS A 100 7.77 -16.10 19.36
C LYS A 100 6.93 -17.23 18.77
N ASP A 101 5.76 -16.92 18.19
CA ASP A 101 4.81 -17.94 17.69
C ASP A 101 4.99 -18.23 16.20
N SER A 102 5.82 -17.45 15.50
CA SER A 102 5.95 -17.56 14.05
C SER A 102 6.58 -18.90 13.62
N SER A 103 7.58 -19.38 14.36
CA SER A 103 8.27 -20.63 14.02
C SER A 103 7.37 -21.86 14.20
N SER A 104 6.59 -21.95 15.27
CA SER A 104 5.66 -23.06 15.49
C SER A 104 4.54 -23.09 14.44
N LYS A 105 3.97 -21.93 14.08
CA LYS A 105 2.94 -21.84 13.04
C LYS A 105 3.46 -22.20 11.65
N ILE A 106 4.70 -21.83 11.35
CA ILE A 106 5.33 -22.21 10.09
C ILE A 106 5.53 -23.74 10.05
N GLN A 107 5.94 -24.34 11.16
CA GLN A 107 6.07 -25.79 11.25
C GLN A 107 4.71 -26.50 11.06
N GLU A 108 3.63 -26.01 11.65
CA GLU A 108 2.28 -26.54 11.44
C GLU A 108 1.84 -26.50 9.96
N ILE A 109 2.25 -25.46 9.22
CA ILE A 109 1.97 -25.35 7.78
C ILE A 109 2.78 -26.41 7.00
N ILE A 110 4.08 -26.55 7.34
CA ILE A 110 4.96 -27.54 6.70
C ILE A 110 4.47 -28.96 6.98
N ASP A 111 4.02 -29.23 8.20
CA ASP A 111 3.48 -30.51 8.64
C ASP A 111 2.08 -30.82 8.08
N ASN A 112 1.54 -29.99 7.16
CA ASN A 112 0.18 -30.12 6.60
C ASN A 112 -0.97 -30.06 7.61
N LYS A 113 -0.77 -29.53 8.79
CA LYS A 113 -1.82 -29.35 9.80
C LYS A 113 -2.79 -28.22 9.41
N ILE A 114 -2.36 -27.32 8.53
CA ILE A 114 -3.16 -26.19 8.02
C ILE A 114 -3.58 -26.46 6.58
N ASN A 115 -4.89 -26.49 6.35
CA ASN A 115 -5.46 -26.72 5.02
C ASN A 115 -5.59 -25.43 4.19
N ILE A 116 -5.94 -24.31 4.85
CA ILE A 116 -6.16 -23.03 4.19
C ILE A 116 -5.39 -21.94 4.92
N LEU A 117 -4.52 -21.25 4.19
CA LEU A 117 -3.74 -20.13 4.69
C LEU A 117 -4.28 -18.83 4.12
N ILE A 118 -4.68 -17.90 4.99
CA ILE A 118 -5.22 -16.59 4.62
C ILE A 118 -4.18 -15.55 4.98
N GLY A 119 -3.84 -14.66 4.06
CA GLY A 119 -2.88 -13.64 4.42
C GLY A 119 -2.74 -12.50 3.43
N THR A 120 -1.79 -11.63 3.74
CA THR A 120 -1.40 -10.49 2.92
C THR A 120 -0.06 -10.78 2.26
N GLN A 121 0.57 -9.78 1.63
CA GLN A 121 1.88 -9.87 0.95
C GLN A 121 2.98 -10.60 1.77
N LEU A 122 2.82 -10.73 3.08
CA LEU A 122 3.82 -11.42 3.91
C LEU A 122 4.05 -12.86 3.45
N ILE A 123 3.00 -13.52 2.96
CA ILE A 123 3.06 -14.91 2.47
C ILE A 123 3.92 -15.03 1.20
N SER A 124 3.99 -13.96 0.40
CA SER A 124 4.78 -13.96 -0.84
C SER A 124 6.28 -13.87 -0.60
N LYS A 125 6.71 -13.51 0.62
CA LYS A 125 8.13 -13.24 0.94
C LYS A 125 8.76 -14.35 1.79
N GLY A 126 9.74 -15.03 1.23
CA GLY A 126 10.72 -15.83 1.98
C GLY A 126 10.28 -17.20 2.51
N PHE A 127 8.99 -17.54 2.51
CA PHE A 127 8.51 -18.82 3.01
C PHE A 127 8.35 -19.87 1.90
N HIS A 128 8.73 -21.08 2.19
CA HIS A 128 8.52 -22.24 1.32
C HIS A 128 7.35 -23.07 1.85
N PHE A 129 6.37 -23.34 1.00
CA PHE A 129 5.20 -24.15 1.32
C PHE A 129 5.13 -25.35 0.35
N PRO A 130 5.71 -26.52 0.73
CA PRO A 130 5.91 -27.65 -0.20
C PRO A 130 4.59 -28.24 -0.73
N ASN A 131 3.51 -28.13 0.04
CA ASN A 131 2.21 -28.70 -0.33
C ASN A 131 1.20 -27.66 -0.83
N LEU A 132 1.69 -26.50 -1.28
CA LEU A 132 0.85 -25.46 -1.86
C LEU A 132 0.46 -25.82 -3.30
N ASN A 133 -0.80 -26.22 -3.51
CA ASN A 133 -1.33 -26.63 -4.81
C ASN A 133 -2.35 -25.64 -5.40
N CYS A 134 -2.86 -24.71 -4.59
CA CYS A 134 -3.83 -23.73 -5.05
C CYS A 134 -3.56 -22.37 -4.42
N ILE A 135 -3.56 -21.30 -5.23
CA ILE A 135 -3.48 -19.92 -4.78
C ILE A 135 -4.69 -19.17 -5.35
N ILE A 136 -5.38 -18.43 -4.49
CA ILE A 136 -6.49 -17.57 -4.89
C ILE A 136 -6.14 -16.13 -4.51
N VAL A 137 -6.02 -15.27 -5.52
CA VAL A 137 -5.78 -13.84 -5.35
C VAL A 137 -7.10 -13.10 -5.51
N LEU A 138 -7.57 -12.51 -4.42
CA LEU A 138 -8.82 -11.76 -4.41
C LEU A 138 -8.58 -10.31 -4.83
N ASP A 139 -9.47 -9.76 -5.71
CA ASP A 139 -9.56 -8.35 -6.08
C ASP A 139 -8.22 -7.77 -6.59
N ILE A 140 -7.75 -8.35 -7.69
CA ILE A 140 -6.51 -7.93 -8.34
C ILE A 140 -6.56 -6.49 -8.84
N ASP A 141 -7.75 -5.99 -9.19
CA ASP A 141 -7.94 -4.65 -9.75
C ASP A 141 -7.57 -3.53 -8.79
N TYR A 142 -7.68 -3.78 -7.49
CA TYR A 142 -7.34 -2.79 -6.49
C TYR A 142 -5.83 -2.59 -6.33
N SER A 143 -5.04 -3.59 -6.62
CA SER A 143 -3.58 -3.54 -6.45
C SER A 143 -2.89 -2.66 -7.49
N SER A 144 -3.50 -2.46 -8.65
CA SER A 144 -3.00 -1.58 -9.72
C SER A 144 -3.26 -0.08 -9.45
N ARG A 145 -4.14 0.25 -8.49
CA ARG A 145 -4.49 1.62 -8.13
C ARG A 145 -3.50 2.20 -7.11
N GLY A 146 -2.29 2.50 -7.54
CA GLY A 146 -1.28 3.11 -6.68
C GLY A 146 -0.87 4.50 -7.15
N TYR A 147 -0.49 5.38 -6.19
CA TYR A 147 0.15 6.67 -6.48
C TYR A 147 1.65 6.51 -6.76
N ASP A 148 2.10 5.28 -6.97
CA ASP A 148 3.50 4.90 -7.13
C ASP A 148 3.74 4.50 -8.59
N LEU A 149 4.75 5.09 -9.21
CA LEU A 149 5.18 4.77 -10.58
C LEU A 149 5.47 3.28 -10.81
N ARG A 150 5.87 2.58 -9.75
CA ARG A 150 6.21 1.16 -9.80
C ARG A 150 5.09 0.25 -9.29
N SER A 151 3.88 0.76 -9.12
CA SER A 151 2.77 -0.05 -8.57
C SER A 151 2.42 -1.23 -9.46
N ALA A 152 2.32 -1.00 -10.77
CA ALA A 152 2.04 -2.05 -11.75
C ALA A 152 3.18 -3.08 -11.79
N GLU A 153 4.43 -2.63 -11.90
CA GLU A 153 5.63 -3.47 -11.87
C GLU A 153 5.68 -4.35 -10.61
N LYS A 154 5.50 -3.73 -9.42
CA LYS A 154 5.50 -4.47 -8.15
C LYS A 154 4.37 -5.49 -8.06
N THR A 155 3.24 -5.18 -8.66
CA THR A 155 2.07 -6.08 -8.66
C THR A 155 2.31 -7.28 -9.57
N VAL A 156 2.79 -7.05 -10.79
CA VAL A 156 3.15 -8.14 -11.71
C VAL A 156 4.24 -9.01 -11.10
N GLN A 157 5.30 -8.41 -10.56
CA GLN A 157 6.39 -9.13 -9.88
C GLN A 157 5.87 -9.97 -8.70
N LEU A 158 4.95 -9.43 -7.89
CA LEU A 158 4.34 -10.16 -6.79
C LEU A 158 3.59 -11.40 -7.29
N TYR A 159 2.79 -11.26 -8.34
CA TYR A 159 2.00 -12.38 -8.87
C TYR A 159 2.86 -13.45 -9.52
N HIS A 160 3.92 -13.08 -10.23
CA HIS A 160 4.92 -14.05 -10.70
C HIS A 160 5.64 -14.76 -9.56
N GLN A 161 5.97 -14.05 -8.48
CA GLN A 161 6.53 -14.68 -7.28
C GLN A 161 5.55 -15.66 -6.62
N LEU A 162 4.26 -15.36 -6.62
CA LEU A 162 3.23 -16.24 -6.09
C LEU A 162 3.04 -17.48 -6.97
N SER A 163 2.95 -17.31 -8.29
CA SER A 163 2.82 -18.45 -9.23
C SER A 163 4.05 -19.34 -9.17
N GLY A 164 5.25 -18.80 -9.05
CA GLY A 164 6.47 -19.59 -8.89
C GLY A 164 6.63 -20.31 -7.54
N ARG A 165 5.73 -20.08 -6.57
CA ARG A 165 5.70 -20.83 -5.30
C ARG A 165 4.77 -22.02 -5.32
N ALA A 166 3.75 -21.98 -6.15
CA ALA A 166 2.87 -23.08 -6.40
C ALA A 166 3.55 -24.07 -7.38
N GLY A 167 3.37 -25.38 -7.18
CA GLY A 167 3.87 -26.41 -8.11
C GLY A 167 5.35 -26.74 -8.02
N ARG A 168 6.03 -26.42 -6.94
CA ARG A 168 7.36 -26.93 -6.67
C ARG A 168 7.31 -28.44 -6.43
N GLU A 169 8.37 -29.17 -6.75
CA GLU A 169 8.48 -30.63 -6.67
C GLU A 169 7.63 -31.40 -7.70
N GLY A 170 7.34 -30.78 -8.87
CA GLY A 170 6.65 -31.48 -9.96
C GLY A 170 5.15 -31.69 -9.75
N LYS A 171 4.56 -31.14 -8.69
CA LYS A 171 3.10 -31.22 -8.45
C LYS A 171 2.38 -30.11 -9.22
N PRO A 172 1.29 -30.41 -9.95
CA PRO A 172 0.50 -29.38 -10.63
C PRO A 172 -0.11 -28.43 -9.60
N SER A 173 -0.06 -27.14 -9.91
CA SER A 173 -0.66 -26.11 -9.08
C SER A 173 -1.40 -25.09 -9.92
N THR A 174 -2.45 -24.51 -9.35
CA THR A 174 -3.30 -23.54 -10.03
C THR A 174 -3.35 -22.23 -9.26
N VAL A 175 -3.25 -21.13 -9.99
CA VAL A 175 -3.42 -19.78 -9.43
C VAL A 175 -4.66 -19.15 -10.04
N TYR A 176 -5.60 -18.76 -9.19
CA TYR A 176 -6.83 -18.08 -9.58
C TYR A 176 -6.72 -16.59 -9.25
N PHE A 177 -7.09 -15.76 -10.20
CA PHE A 177 -7.15 -14.30 -10.04
C PHE A 177 -8.60 -13.83 -10.13
N GLN A 178 -9.09 -13.22 -9.07
CA GLN A 178 -10.41 -12.58 -9.08
C GLN A 178 -10.28 -11.15 -9.60
N THR A 179 -10.98 -10.83 -10.69
CA THR A 179 -11.02 -9.50 -11.32
C THR A 179 -12.44 -9.13 -11.75
N MET A 180 -12.72 -7.84 -11.80
CA MET A 180 -13.96 -7.28 -12.37
C MET A 180 -13.83 -6.99 -13.88
N ASN A 181 -12.61 -7.01 -14.44
CA ASN A 181 -12.34 -6.70 -15.83
C ASN A 181 -11.37 -7.73 -16.46
N LEU A 182 -11.92 -8.82 -16.96
CA LEU A 182 -11.15 -9.89 -17.60
C LEU A 182 -10.42 -9.43 -18.88
N ASN A 183 -10.96 -8.45 -19.59
CA ASN A 183 -10.42 -7.97 -20.86
C ASN A 183 -9.36 -6.87 -20.69
N SER A 184 -8.89 -6.62 -19.48
CA SER A 184 -7.83 -5.67 -19.23
C SER A 184 -6.49 -6.18 -19.76
N ASP A 185 -5.79 -5.36 -20.54
CA ASP A 185 -4.42 -5.64 -20.98
C ASP A 185 -3.48 -5.93 -19.80
N TYR A 186 -3.73 -5.29 -18.67
CA TYR A 186 -2.98 -5.52 -17.44
C TYR A 186 -3.15 -6.94 -16.89
N ILE A 187 -4.37 -7.47 -16.92
CA ILE A 187 -4.64 -8.85 -16.49
C ILE A 187 -3.97 -9.86 -17.42
N SER A 188 -4.06 -9.64 -18.73
CA SER A 188 -3.40 -10.51 -19.71
C SER A 188 -1.87 -10.58 -19.49
N GLN A 189 -1.26 -9.47 -19.08
CA GLN A 189 0.16 -9.41 -18.79
C GLN A 189 0.54 -10.12 -17.48
N ILE A 190 -0.34 -10.10 -16.48
CA ILE A 190 -0.12 -10.80 -15.20
C ILE A 190 -0.17 -12.32 -15.38
N VAL A 191 -1.13 -12.80 -16.17
CA VAL A 191 -1.27 -14.26 -16.42
C VAL A 191 -0.29 -14.78 -17.45
N ASN A 192 0.41 -13.91 -18.19
CA ASN A 192 1.44 -14.33 -19.12
C ASN A 192 2.63 -14.94 -18.36
N PRO A 193 3.10 -16.13 -18.74
CA PRO A 193 4.24 -16.77 -18.09
C PRO A 193 5.55 -16.02 -18.26
N ASP A 194 5.67 -15.18 -19.31
CA ASP A 194 6.87 -14.36 -19.55
C ASP A 194 6.71 -12.95 -18.95
N PRO A 195 7.40 -12.65 -17.84
CA PRO A 195 7.35 -11.33 -17.20
C PRO A 195 8.02 -10.22 -18.04
N TYR A 196 8.86 -10.56 -19.01
CA TYR A 196 9.55 -9.56 -19.84
C TYR A 196 8.58 -8.83 -20.76
N ILE A 197 7.52 -9.50 -21.23
CA ILE A 197 6.49 -8.85 -22.07
C ILE A 197 5.86 -7.66 -21.36
N PHE A 198 5.60 -7.78 -20.05
CA PHE A 198 5.13 -6.65 -19.25
C PHE A 198 6.18 -5.54 -19.14
N LEU A 199 7.42 -5.91 -18.85
CA LEU A 199 8.52 -4.93 -18.66
C LEU A 199 8.79 -4.15 -19.93
N ASP A 200 8.76 -4.77 -21.10
CA ASP A 200 8.97 -4.11 -22.39
C ASP A 200 7.86 -3.07 -22.67
N LYS A 201 6.60 -3.45 -22.48
CA LYS A 201 5.46 -2.51 -22.61
C LYS A 201 5.56 -1.36 -21.62
N GLU A 202 5.91 -1.64 -20.37
CA GLU A 202 6.09 -0.62 -19.33
C GLU A 202 7.23 0.34 -19.68
N LEU A 203 8.36 -0.16 -20.22
CA LEU A 203 9.47 0.69 -20.68
C LEU A 203 9.06 1.63 -21.81
N ILE A 204 8.34 1.15 -22.81
CA ILE A 204 7.82 1.97 -23.90
C ILE A 204 6.91 3.10 -23.36
N LEU A 205 6.02 2.77 -22.43
CA LEU A 205 5.16 3.77 -21.79
C LEU A 205 5.94 4.81 -21.00
N ARG A 206 6.99 4.38 -20.28
CA ARG A 206 7.86 5.27 -19.50
C ARG A 206 8.69 6.17 -20.41
N GLU A 207 9.21 5.66 -21.51
CA GLU A 207 9.95 6.44 -22.49
C GLU A 207 9.06 7.53 -23.08
N LYS A 208 7.88 7.17 -23.58
CA LYS A 208 6.92 8.11 -24.15
C LYS A 208 6.53 9.23 -23.18
N ASN A 209 6.45 8.93 -21.89
CA ASN A 209 6.07 9.89 -20.85
C ASN A 209 7.26 10.52 -20.12
N LEU A 210 8.48 10.22 -20.56
CA LEU A 210 9.73 10.69 -19.95
C LEU A 210 9.75 10.37 -18.44
N LEU A 211 9.40 9.15 -18.07
CA LEU A 211 9.43 8.66 -16.69
C LEU A 211 10.75 7.91 -16.41
N PRO A 212 11.12 7.70 -15.15
CA PRO A 212 12.28 6.84 -14.85
C PRO A 212 12.14 5.45 -15.48
N PRO A 213 13.18 4.91 -16.13
CA PRO A 213 14.59 5.33 -16.09
C PRO A 213 15.03 6.35 -17.16
N PHE A 214 14.16 6.90 -17.96
CA PHE A 214 14.49 7.83 -19.04
C PHE A 214 14.79 9.23 -18.53
N GLU A 215 14.07 9.71 -17.51
CA GLU A 215 14.41 10.88 -16.71
C GLU A 215 14.66 10.51 -15.24
N ARG A 216 15.22 11.45 -14.48
CA ARG A 216 15.46 11.31 -13.04
C ARG A 216 14.46 12.14 -12.27
N PHE A 217 13.98 11.59 -11.16
CA PHE A 217 13.08 12.29 -10.25
C PHE A 217 13.74 12.52 -8.89
N ILE A 218 13.45 13.68 -8.30
CA ILE A 218 13.79 13.97 -6.90
C ILE A 218 12.51 14.45 -6.23
N SER A 219 12.09 13.77 -5.18
CA SER A 219 10.94 14.14 -4.38
C SER A 219 11.38 14.93 -3.15
N ILE A 220 10.76 16.07 -2.90
CA ILE A 220 10.97 16.87 -1.68
C ILE A 220 9.64 16.88 -0.93
N ILE A 221 9.67 16.41 0.32
CA ILE A 221 8.53 16.52 1.24
C ILE A 221 8.81 17.63 2.23
N VAL A 222 7.94 18.62 2.25
CA VAL A 222 7.90 19.69 3.25
C VAL A 222 6.88 19.30 4.31
N SER A 223 7.28 19.22 5.57
CA SER A 223 6.41 18.78 6.67
C SER A 223 6.39 19.78 7.81
N ALA A 224 5.21 20.04 8.38
CA ALA A 224 5.02 20.87 9.57
C ALA A 224 3.79 20.43 10.38
N GLN A 225 3.76 20.77 11.67
CA GLN A 225 2.57 20.55 12.51
C GLN A 225 1.40 21.48 12.14
N ASN A 226 1.69 22.65 11.58
CA ASN A 226 0.70 23.59 11.08
C ASN A 226 0.57 23.47 9.56
N SER A 227 -0.65 23.22 9.06
CA SER A 227 -0.93 23.05 7.64
C SER A 227 -0.58 24.30 6.83
N LYS A 228 -1.06 25.49 7.27
CA LYS A 228 -0.81 26.75 6.58
C LYS A 228 0.69 27.03 6.43
N LYS A 229 1.47 26.71 7.49
CA LYS A 229 2.92 26.86 7.44
C LYS A 229 3.58 25.88 6.47
N SER A 230 3.11 24.64 6.42
CA SER A 230 3.56 23.65 5.44
C SER A 230 3.28 24.11 4.02
N ASP A 231 2.06 24.62 3.76
CA ASP A 231 1.62 25.08 2.45
C ASP A 231 2.44 26.30 2.00
N GLN A 232 2.59 27.29 2.87
CA GLN A 232 3.36 28.51 2.58
C GLN A 232 4.82 28.21 2.26
N VAL A 233 5.51 27.46 3.14
CA VAL A 233 6.94 27.16 2.93
C VAL A 233 7.16 26.26 1.72
N SER A 234 6.24 25.34 1.43
CA SER A 234 6.34 24.52 0.23
C SER A 234 6.17 25.34 -1.05
N PHE A 235 5.30 26.36 -1.04
CA PHE A 235 5.15 27.30 -2.15
C PHE A 235 6.41 28.16 -2.32
N GLU A 236 6.89 28.78 -1.24
CA GLU A 236 8.12 29.60 -1.25
C GLU A 236 9.33 28.81 -1.75
N LEU A 237 9.48 27.58 -1.28
CA LEU A 237 10.57 26.67 -1.71
C LEU A 237 10.42 26.32 -3.19
N SER A 238 9.22 26.00 -3.67
CA SER A 238 8.98 25.70 -5.09
C SER A 238 9.35 26.87 -5.97
N GLU A 239 8.91 28.08 -5.65
CA GLU A 239 9.26 29.30 -6.41
C GLU A 239 10.76 29.60 -6.36
N PHE A 240 11.39 29.44 -5.20
CA PHE A 240 12.83 29.57 -5.06
C PHE A 240 13.59 28.58 -5.97
N LEU A 241 13.16 27.32 -5.97
CA LEU A 241 13.81 26.29 -6.79
C LEU A 241 13.60 26.53 -8.30
N LYS A 242 12.42 26.99 -8.73
CA LYS A 242 12.14 27.35 -10.13
C LYS A 242 13.08 28.45 -10.65
N ARG A 243 13.42 29.43 -9.79
CA ARG A 243 14.33 30.52 -10.15
C ARG A 243 15.80 30.09 -10.18
N ASN A 244 16.19 29.09 -9.38
CA ASN A 244 17.59 28.71 -9.17
C ASN A 244 18.03 27.45 -9.89
N LEU A 245 17.10 26.64 -10.39
CA LEU A 245 17.40 25.35 -11.02
C LEU A 245 16.84 25.30 -12.45
N LYS A 246 17.66 24.80 -13.38
CA LYS A 246 17.26 24.52 -14.75
C LYS A 246 16.68 23.10 -14.90
N VAL A 247 15.67 22.78 -14.09
CA VAL A 247 14.96 21.49 -14.11
C VAL A 247 13.46 21.72 -14.03
N LYS A 248 12.66 20.78 -14.48
CA LYS A 248 11.19 20.89 -14.37
C LYS A 248 10.77 20.65 -12.91
N ILE A 249 10.07 21.61 -12.32
CA ILE A 249 9.56 21.54 -10.96
C ILE A 249 8.04 21.46 -11.01
N LEU A 250 7.50 20.40 -10.41
CA LEU A 250 6.07 20.10 -10.30
C LEU A 250 5.61 20.24 -8.86
N GLY A 251 4.47 20.84 -8.66
CA GLY A 251 3.94 21.15 -7.33
C GLY A 251 4.29 22.57 -6.85
N PRO A 252 4.07 22.87 -5.55
CA PRO A 252 3.71 21.92 -4.48
C PRO A 252 2.30 21.36 -4.63
N VAL A 253 2.12 20.12 -4.16
CA VAL A 253 0.82 19.45 -3.99
C VAL A 253 0.80 18.70 -2.67
N ASN A 254 -0.38 18.44 -2.13
CA ASN A 254 -0.50 17.59 -0.95
C ASN A 254 0.14 16.22 -1.21
N ALA A 255 0.92 15.73 -0.26
CA ALA A 255 1.44 14.37 -0.34
C ALA A 255 0.27 13.35 -0.35
N PRO A 256 0.43 12.15 -0.94
CA PRO A 256 -0.63 11.12 -1.00
C PRO A 256 -1.26 10.80 0.35
N ILE A 257 -0.48 10.89 1.44
CA ILE A 257 -0.99 10.93 2.81
C ILE A 257 -0.63 12.31 3.35
N TYR A 258 -1.61 13.21 3.31
CA TYR A 258 -1.40 14.62 3.63
C TYR A 258 -0.99 14.86 5.08
N LYS A 259 -1.54 14.10 6.04
CA LYS A 259 -1.20 14.20 7.46
C LYS A 259 -0.69 12.87 7.98
N VAL A 260 0.48 12.86 8.60
CA VAL A 260 1.07 11.67 9.21
C VAL A 260 1.66 12.04 10.57
N ARG A 261 1.23 11.33 11.63
CA ARG A 261 1.70 11.54 13.00
C ARG A 261 1.65 13.02 13.43
N GLY A 262 0.56 13.70 13.08
CA GLY A 262 0.34 15.11 13.40
C GLY A 262 1.01 16.12 12.48
N ASN A 263 1.84 15.68 11.53
CA ASN A 263 2.51 16.58 10.58
C ASN A 263 1.80 16.59 9.23
N TYR A 264 1.51 17.78 8.72
CA TYR A 264 1.00 18.02 7.37
C TYR A 264 2.14 18.03 6.38
N ARG A 265 1.93 17.42 5.19
CA ARG A 265 2.98 17.10 4.24
C ARG A 265 2.61 17.59 2.84
N ASN A 266 3.48 18.40 2.26
CA ASN A 266 3.41 18.82 0.87
C ASN A 266 4.59 18.25 0.08
N ARG A 267 4.36 17.92 -1.18
CA ARG A 267 5.35 17.35 -2.07
C ARG A 267 5.67 18.28 -3.22
N ILE A 268 6.97 18.45 -3.48
CA ILE A 268 7.51 19.07 -4.68
C ILE A 268 8.27 17.96 -5.42
N LEU A 269 8.07 17.83 -6.72
CA LEU A 269 8.74 16.85 -7.55
C LEU A 269 9.63 17.57 -8.58
N LEU A 270 10.92 17.29 -8.55
CA LEU A 270 11.87 17.71 -9.57
C LEU A 270 12.02 16.60 -10.61
N ARG A 271 12.08 17.02 -11.85
CA ARG A 271 12.22 16.16 -13.01
C ARG A 271 13.36 16.67 -13.89
N SER A 272 14.34 15.83 -14.18
CA SER A 272 15.53 16.23 -14.91
C SER A 272 16.00 15.16 -15.87
N ALA A 273 16.62 15.58 -16.98
CA ALA A 273 17.37 14.68 -17.85
C ALA A 273 18.54 14.03 -17.09
N LYS A 274 18.98 12.86 -17.52
CA LYS A 274 20.04 12.06 -16.87
C LYS A 274 21.40 12.75 -16.83
N ASN A 275 21.71 13.56 -17.81
CA ASN A 275 22.98 14.30 -17.96
C ASN A 275 23.08 15.52 -17.05
N ILE A 276 21.99 15.90 -16.34
CA ILE A 276 21.98 17.06 -15.46
C ILE A 276 22.33 16.62 -14.03
N SER A 277 23.27 17.28 -13.39
CA SER A 277 23.63 17.09 -11.98
C SER A 277 22.58 17.68 -11.03
N ALA A 278 21.31 17.28 -11.19
CA ALA A 278 20.17 17.84 -10.45
C ALA A 278 20.35 17.73 -8.93
N GLN A 279 20.92 16.62 -8.44
CA GLN A 279 21.19 16.40 -7.00
C GLN A 279 22.17 17.42 -6.44
N LYS A 280 23.29 17.64 -7.14
CA LYS A 280 24.34 18.60 -6.72
C LYS A 280 23.78 20.01 -6.72
N ASN A 281 23.05 20.38 -7.78
CA ASN A 281 22.43 21.70 -7.90
C ASN A 281 21.36 21.92 -6.85
N LEU A 282 20.51 20.93 -6.56
CA LEU A 282 19.53 21.00 -5.50
C LEU A 282 20.18 21.15 -4.12
N LYS A 283 21.25 20.39 -3.84
CA LYS A 283 21.97 20.52 -2.57
C LYS A 283 22.53 21.94 -2.37
N MET A 284 23.06 22.55 -3.42
CA MET A 284 23.54 23.94 -3.37
C MET A 284 22.41 24.94 -3.19
N ALA A 285 21.29 24.73 -3.87
CA ALA A 285 20.10 25.59 -3.72
C ALA A 285 19.51 25.51 -2.31
N LEU A 286 19.35 24.32 -1.76
CA LEU A 286 18.80 24.14 -0.41
C LEU A 286 19.68 24.74 0.70
N LYS A 287 21.00 24.82 0.50
CA LYS A 287 21.89 25.52 1.44
C LYS A 287 21.65 27.04 1.50
N ARG A 288 21.09 27.62 0.42
CA ARG A 288 20.76 29.06 0.32
C ARG A 288 19.33 29.39 0.77
N PHE A 289 18.49 28.37 0.84
CA PHE A 289 17.11 28.55 1.27
C PHE A 289 17.05 28.55 2.79
N ASN A 290 16.46 29.61 3.38
CA ASN A 290 16.27 29.67 4.82
C ASN A 290 15.06 28.83 5.22
N ILE A 291 15.30 27.73 5.92
CA ILE A 291 14.25 26.82 6.39
C ILE A 291 13.74 27.33 7.75
N PRO A 292 12.46 27.76 7.86
CA PRO A 292 11.91 28.25 9.11
C PRO A 292 11.86 27.16 10.20
N LYS A 293 11.99 27.58 11.48
CA LYS A 293 11.84 26.66 12.63
C LYS A 293 10.50 25.88 12.54
N GLY A 294 10.52 24.59 12.87
CA GLY A 294 9.34 23.72 12.85
C GLY A 294 8.97 23.18 11.47
N ILE A 295 9.78 23.41 10.44
CA ILE A 295 9.70 22.76 9.13
C ILE A 295 10.73 21.64 9.05
N LYS A 296 10.30 20.49 8.57
CA LYS A 296 11.17 19.37 8.21
C LYS A 296 11.14 19.15 6.70
N LEU A 297 12.30 19.15 6.07
CA LEU A 297 12.48 18.76 4.67
C LEU A 297 13.00 17.31 4.60
N SER A 298 12.40 16.52 3.72
CA SER A 298 12.90 15.21 3.37
C SER A 298 13.10 15.19 1.86
N VAL A 299 14.30 14.83 1.43
CA VAL A 299 14.66 14.74 0.01
C VAL A 299 14.94 13.30 -0.33
N ASP A 300 14.23 12.77 -1.30
CA ASP A 300 14.40 11.43 -1.83
C ASP A 300 14.78 11.51 -3.31
N VAL A 301 15.94 10.95 -3.61
CA VAL A 301 16.51 10.96 -4.96
C VAL A 301 16.22 9.62 -5.60
N ASP A 302 15.69 9.65 -6.84
CA ASP A 302 15.20 8.48 -7.56
C ASP A 302 14.21 7.68 -6.71
N PRO A 303 13.10 8.33 -6.23
CA PRO A 303 12.17 7.74 -5.29
C PRO A 303 11.55 6.45 -5.83
N ILE A 304 11.61 5.39 -5.02
CA ILE A 304 10.99 4.10 -5.33
C ILE A 304 9.48 4.17 -5.13
N ASN A 305 9.04 5.02 -4.21
CA ASN A 305 7.63 5.31 -3.96
C ASN A 305 7.44 6.80 -3.62
N PHE A 306 6.20 7.26 -3.68
CA PHE A 306 5.85 8.67 -3.43
C PHE A 306 5.07 8.88 -2.11
N ASN A 307 5.16 7.97 -1.16
CA ASN A 307 4.48 8.06 0.14
C ASN A 307 5.24 8.90 1.16
#